data_17a61cc167e78f969a9be720a16d7d88
#
_entry.id   17a61cc167e78f969a9be720a16d7d88
#
_cell.length_a   1.000
_cell.length_b   1.000
_cell.length_c   1.000
_cell.angle_alpha   90.00
_cell.angle_beta   90.00
_cell.angle_gamma   90.00
#
_symmetry.space_group_name_H-M   'P 1'
#
loop_
_entity.id
_entity.type
_entity.pdbx_description
1 polymer ?
#
loop_
_entity_poly.entity_id
_entity_poly.type
_entity_poly.pdbx_seq_one_letter_code
_entity_poly.pdbx_strand_id
1 'polypeptide(L)'
;GKPVLKELDIPVAADSKSCTFVIGQILSNAIKYRKDNLQVEFSARAEKNTVSLFISDNGIGISAADLPRVFDKGFTGENGRRYSKSTGIGLYLSQRLCRKMNISLSISSVPGQGTTVTMVFPTESYLQAAGL
;
A
#
# COMPACT_ATOMS: atom_id res chain seq x y z
N GLY A 1 -4.53 0.18 15.29
CA GLY A 1 -3.65 0.63 15.24
C GLY A 1 -2.52 1.16 14.40
N LYS A 2 -1.39 1.28 15.02
CA LYS A 2 -0.19 1.81 14.37
C LYS A 2 1.02 0.91 14.57
N PRO A 3 0.89 -0.44 14.55
CA PRO A 3 2.01 -1.24 15.00
C PRO A 3 3.30 -0.98 14.23
N VAL A 4 3.23 -0.86 12.91
CA VAL A 4 4.42 -0.66 12.08
C VAL A 4 5.01 0.73 12.29
N LEU A 5 4.20 1.78 12.19
CA LEU A 5 4.67 3.15 12.30
C LEU A 5 5.10 3.50 13.72
N LYS A 6 4.42 2.96 14.71
CA LYS A 6 4.77 3.16 16.10
C LYS A 6 6.12 2.53 16.45
N GLU A 7 6.41 1.35 15.91
CA GLU A 7 7.69 0.68 16.12
C GLU A 7 8.85 1.45 15.51
N LEU A 8 8.60 2.20 14.44
CA LEU A 8 9.62 3.05 13.82
C LEU A 8 9.87 4.34 14.61
N ASP A 9 9.01 4.64 15.59
CA ASP A 9 9.11 5.82 16.44
C ASP A 9 9.26 7.13 15.64
N ILE A 10 8.55 7.21 14.51
CA ILE A 10 8.56 8.38 13.62
C ILE A 10 7.17 8.98 13.60
N PRO A 11 7.00 10.26 14.03
CA PRO A 11 5.70 10.89 14.02
C PRO A 11 5.23 11.16 12.59
N VAL A 12 4.05 10.67 12.26
CA VAL A 12 3.40 10.90 10.97
C VAL A 12 1.98 11.37 11.19
N ALA A 13 1.50 12.22 10.28
CA ALA A 13 0.14 12.72 10.32
C ALA A 13 -0.77 11.75 9.55
N ALA A 14 -1.39 10.83 10.27
CA ALA A 14 -2.25 9.83 9.66
C ALA A 14 -3.30 9.35 10.65
N ASP A 15 -4.50 9.05 10.13
CA ASP A 15 -5.55 8.42 10.88
C ASP A 15 -5.26 6.92 11.03
N SER A 16 -5.23 6.46 12.26
CA SER A 16 -4.87 5.10 12.63
C SER A 16 -5.81 4.05 12.02
N LYS A 17 -7.11 4.31 12.01
CA LYS A 17 -8.09 3.36 11.47
C LYS A 17 -7.97 3.23 9.96
N SER A 18 -7.80 4.34 9.28
CA SER A 18 -7.62 4.34 7.83
C SER A 18 -6.32 3.66 7.42
N CYS A 19 -5.23 3.91 8.14
CA CYS A 19 -3.96 3.24 7.88
C CYS A 19 -4.06 1.73 8.09
N THR A 20 -4.75 1.30 9.15
CA THR A 20 -4.97 -0.12 9.41
C THR A 20 -5.74 -0.77 8.27
N PHE A 21 -6.78 -0.10 7.76
CA PHE A 21 -7.53 -0.60 6.62
C PHE A 21 -6.62 -0.76 5.40
N VAL A 22 -5.86 0.28 5.06
CA VAL A 22 -5.01 0.27 3.87
C VAL A 22 -3.94 -0.83 3.95
N ILE A 23 -3.24 -0.92 5.07
CA ILE A 23 -2.22 -1.95 5.28
C ILE A 23 -2.84 -3.34 5.23
N GLY A 24 -4.03 -3.50 5.80
CA GLY A 24 -4.77 -4.75 5.74
C GLY A 24 -5.10 -5.17 4.31
N GLN A 25 -5.47 -4.22 3.45
CA GLN A 25 -5.73 -4.50 2.03
C GLN A 25 -4.45 -4.91 1.30
N ILE A 26 -3.35 -4.24 1.59
CA ILE A 26 -2.06 -4.57 0.99
C ILE A 26 -1.64 -5.99 1.36
N LEU A 27 -1.77 -6.35 2.64
CA LEU A 27 -1.43 -7.69 3.12
C LEU A 27 -2.39 -8.75 2.56
N SER A 28 -3.67 -8.42 2.46
CA SER A 28 -4.65 -9.31 1.84
C SER A 28 -4.30 -9.62 0.39
N ASN A 29 -3.86 -8.61 -0.36
CA ASN A 29 -3.40 -8.82 -1.74
C ASN A 29 -2.12 -9.66 -1.80
N ALA A 30 -1.19 -9.45 -0.88
CA ALA A 30 0.04 -10.26 -0.83
C ALA A 30 -0.29 -11.74 -0.62
N ILE A 31 -1.27 -12.04 0.22
CA ILE A 31 -1.71 -13.39 0.47
C ILE A 31 -2.45 -13.96 -0.76
N LYS A 32 -3.33 -13.17 -1.35
CA LYS A 32 -4.12 -13.59 -2.50
C LYS A 32 -3.27 -14.00 -3.70
N TYR A 33 -2.21 -13.25 -3.95
CA TYR A 33 -1.35 -13.46 -5.12
C TYR A 33 -0.02 -14.11 -4.76
N ARG A 34 0.03 -14.81 -3.63
CA ARG A 34 1.26 -15.47 -3.19
C ARG A 34 1.62 -16.65 -4.10
N LYS A 35 2.91 -16.89 -4.16
CA LYS A 35 3.47 -18.16 -4.60
C LYS A 35 3.65 -19.05 -3.37
N ASP A 36 4.29 -20.21 -3.56
CA ASP A 36 4.69 -21.03 -2.43
C ASP A 36 5.65 -20.22 -1.55
N ASN A 37 5.55 -20.36 -0.24
CA ASN A 37 6.46 -19.73 0.69
C ASN A 37 6.39 -18.18 0.67
N LEU A 38 5.21 -17.66 0.98
CA LEU A 38 4.97 -16.21 1.08
C LEU A 38 5.97 -15.52 2.02
N GLN A 39 6.59 -14.46 1.52
CA GLN A 39 7.42 -13.56 2.32
C GLN A 39 6.94 -12.13 2.10
N VAL A 40 6.75 -11.39 3.18
CA VAL A 40 6.41 -9.98 3.15
C VAL A 40 7.44 -9.23 3.99
N GLU A 41 8.02 -8.21 3.41
CA GLU A 41 9.04 -7.39 4.07
C GLU A 41 8.57 -5.96 4.20
N PHE A 42 8.72 -5.40 5.39
CA PHE A 42 8.43 -4.00 5.66
C PHE A 42 9.73 -3.25 5.84
N SER A 43 9.85 -2.11 5.19
CA SER A 43 10.97 -1.21 5.41
C SER A 43 10.50 0.23 5.36
N ALA A 44 11.29 1.14 5.89
CA ALA A 44 10.92 2.54 5.94
C ALA A 44 12.15 3.42 5.73
N ARG A 45 11.91 4.60 5.18
CA ARG A 45 12.94 5.61 4.99
C ARG A 45 12.40 6.97 5.40
N ALA A 46 13.08 7.61 6.36
CA ALA A 46 12.72 8.96 6.79
C ALA A 46 13.50 9.97 5.94
N GLU A 47 12.80 10.99 5.47
CA GLU A 47 13.37 12.14 4.81
C GLU A 47 12.93 13.40 5.54
N LYS A 48 13.33 14.58 5.07
CA LYS A 48 13.11 15.84 5.79
C LYS A 48 11.63 16.06 6.14
N ASN A 49 10.74 15.84 5.18
CA ASN A 49 9.32 16.17 5.34
C ASN A 49 8.41 14.97 5.20
N THR A 50 8.95 13.79 4.94
CA THR A 50 8.17 12.60 4.65
C THR A 50 8.78 11.35 5.28
N VAL A 51 7.93 10.34 5.44
CA VAL A 51 8.35 8.98 5.78
C VAL A 51 7.77 8.07 4.72
N SER A 52 8.60 7.29 4.07
CA SER A 52 8.16 6.30 3.10
C SER A 52 8.14 4.92 3.75
N LEU A 53 7.01 4.23 3.61
CA LEU A 53 6.85 2.85 4.07
C LEU A 53 6.77 1.97 2.82
N PHE A 54 7.60 0.93 2.78
CA PHE A 54 7.63 -0.03 1.68
C PHE A 54 7.16 -1.38 2.18
N ILE A 55 6.18 -1.96 1.50
CA ILE A 55 5.65 -3.29 1.81
C ILE A 55 5.85 -4.14 0.57
N SER A 56 6.81 -5.06 0.63
CA SER A 56 7.22 -5.88 -0.51
C SER A 56 6.85 -7.33 -0.30
N ASP A 57 6.27 -7.96 -1.31
CA ASP A 57 5.99 -9.39 -1.29
C ASP A 57 6.74 -10.09 -2.42
N ASN A 58 6.91 -11.40 -2.27
CA ASN A 58 7.55 -12.26 -3.26
C ASN A 58 6.55 -13.04 -4.10
N GLY A 59 5.36 -12.49 -4.32
CA GLY A 59 4.27 -13.16 -5.03
C GLY A 59 4.45 -13.20 -6.54
N ILE A 60 3.35 -13.48 -7.23
CA ILE A 60 3.33 -13.62 -8.69
C ILE A 60 3.51 -12.28 -9.42
N GLY A 61 3.38 -11.17 -8.71
CA GLY A 61 3.47 -9.85 -9.32
C GLY A 61 2.22 -9.46 -10.11
N ILE A 62 2.31 -8.31 -10.76
CA ILE A 62 1.21 -7.73 -11.54
C ILE A 62 1.75 -7.50 -12.94
N SER A 63 0.97 -7.89 -13.95
CA SER A 63 1.38 -7.69 -15.35
C SER A 63 1.51 -6.20 -15.68
N ALA A 64 2.34 -5.89 -16.67
CA ALA A 64 2.49 -4.52 -17.14
C ALA A 64 1.17 -3.94 -17.68
N ALA A 65 0.31 -4.78 -18.22
CA ALA A 65 -1.01 -4.36 -18.70
C ALA A 65 -1.95 -3.99 -17.55
N ASP A 66 -1.89 -4.72 -16.45
CA ASP A 66 -2.78 -4.50 -15.30
C ASP A 66 -2.29 -3.39 -14.36
N LEU A 67 -0.98 -3.19 -14.25
CA LEU A 67 -0.41 -2.29 -13.26
C LEU A 67 -0.99 -0.87 -13.28
N PRO A 68 -1.19 -0.22 -14.44
CA PRO A 68 -1.79 1.12 -14.46
C PRO A 68 -3.24 1.18 -13.98
N ARG A 69 -3.91 0.04 -13.86
CA ARG A 69 -5.33 -0.05 -13.55
C ARG A 69 -5.64 -0.54 -12.14
N VAL A 70 -4.61 -0.82 -11.34
CA VAL A 70 -4.83 -1.50 -10.05
C VAL A 70 -5.68 -0.71 -9.06
N PHE A 71 -5.73 0.61 -9.20
CA PHE A 71 -6.56 1.45 -8.33
C PHE A 71 -7.93 1.79 -8.92
N ASP A 72 -8.24 1.31 -10.12
CA ASP A 72 -9.55 1.56 -10.72
C ASP A 72 -10.64 0.85 -9.92
N LYS A 73 -11.77 1.54 -9.75
CA LYS A 73 -12.90 0.96 -9.02
C LYS A 73 -13.41 -0.29 -9.73
N GLY A 74 -13.49 -1.39 -8.99
CA GLY A 74 -13.98 -2.65 -9.53
C GLY A 74 -12.96 -3.44 -10.34
N PHE A 75 -11.74 -2.94 -10.50
CA PHE A 75 -10.71 -3.67 -11.23
C PHE A 75 -10.22 -4.87 -10.42
N THR A 76 -10.27 -6.06 -10.99
CA THR A 76 -9.78 -7.28 -10.35
C THR A 76 -8.58 -7.89 -11.06
N GLY A 77 -8.33 -7.47 -12.29
CA GLY A 77 -7.25 -8.00 -13.09
C GLY A 77 -7.44 -9.46 -13.48
N GLU A 78 -6.52 -10.00 -14.22
CA GLU A 78 -6.52 -11.39 -14.65
C GLU A 78 -6.46 -12.35 -13.47
N ASN A 79 -5.55 -12.08 -12.54
CA ASN A 79 -5.37 -12.94 -11.38
C ASN A 79 -6.50 -12.81 -10.36
N GLY A 80 -7.09 -11.62 -10.24
CA GLY A 80 -8.24 -11.42 -9.36
C GLY A 80 -9.43 -12.24 -9.77
N ARG A 81 -9.72 -12.33 -11.06
CA ARG A 81 -10.79 -13.18 -11.58
C ARG A 81 -10.53 -14.65 -11.34
N ARG A 82 -9.27 -15.05 -11.44
CA ARG A 82 -8.86 -16.44 -11.22
C ARG A 82 -9.11 -16.89 -9.77
N TYR A 83 -8.92 -15.99 -8.81
CA TYR A 83 -9.10 -16.30 -7.39
C TYR A 83 -10.48 -15.91 -6.86
N SER A 84 -11.33 -15.46 -7.69
CA SER A 84 -12.80 -15.38 -7.64
C SER A 84 -13.49 -14.58 -6.53
N LYS A 85 -12.82 -14.03 -5.53
CA LYS A 85 -13.48 -13.30 -4.45
C LYS A 85 -13.07 -11.85 -4.32
N SER A 86 -12.37 -11.34 -5.32
CA SER A 86 -11.95 -9.96 -5.31
C SER A 86 -13.07 -9.06 -5.84
N THR A 87 -13.42 -8.03 -5.10
CA THR A 87 -14.41 -7.04 -5.53
C THR A 87 -13.81 -5.89 -6.31
N GLY A 88 -12.46 -5.75 -6.26
CA GLY A 88 -11.79 -4.61 -6.86
C GLY A 88 -12.01 -3.32 -6.12
N ILE A 89 -12.56 -3.36 -4.90
CA ILE A 89 -12.87 -2.16 -4.13
C ILE A 89 -11.76 -1.81 -3.14
N GLY A 90 -11.03 -2.80 -2.62
CA GLY A 90 -10.06 -2.58 -1.55
C GLY A 90 -8.96 -1.58 -1.90
N LEU A 91 -8.29 -1.74 -3.03
CA LEU A 91 -7.23 -0.81 -3.45
C LEU A 91 -7.81 0.55 -3.87
N TYR A 92 -8.99 0.56 -4.50
CA TYR A 92 -9.68 1.80 -4.84
C TYR A 92 -9.96 2.62 -3.56
N LEU A 93 -10.54 2.01 -2.55
CA LEU A 93 -10.81 2.66 -1.27
C LEU A 93 -9.52 3.08 -0.56
N SER A 94 -8.50 2.23 -0.62
CA SER A 94 -7.20 2.52 -0.02
C SER A 94 -6.60 3.79 -0.60
N GLN A 95 -6.66 3.95 -1.92
CA GLN A 95 -6.13 5.15 -2.55
C GLN A 95 -6.93 6.39 -2.15
N ARG A 96 -8.26 6.28 -2.07
CA ARG A 96 -9.10 7.39 -1.62
C ARG A 96 -8.80 7.80 -0.18
N LEU A 97 -8.64 6.84 0.71
CA LEU A 97 -8.30 7.12 2.10
C LEU A 97 -6.92 7.77 2.21
N CYS A 98 -5.96 7.28 1.46
CA CYS A 98 -4.62 7.86 1.44
C CYS A 98 -4.65 9.31 0.94
N ARG A 99 -5.41 9.60 -0.12
CA ARG A 99 -5.53 10.97 -0.62
C ARG A 99 -6.10 11.92 0.45
N LYS A 100 -7.07 11.46 1.22
CA LYS A 100 -7.64 12.26 2.30
C LYS A 100 -6.64 12.56 3.41
N MET A 101 -5.66 11.69 3.59
CA MET A 101 -4.61 11.85 4.60
C MET A 101 -3.35 12.50 4.04
N ASN A 102 -3.36 12.92 2.79
CA ASN A 102 -2.18 13.43 2.08
C ASN A 102 -1.05 12.40 2.00
N ILE A 103 -1.42 11.12 1.93
CA ILE A 103 -0.49 10.02 1.75
C ILE A 103 -0.46 9.64 0.28
N SER A 104 0.74 9.54 -0.29
CA SER A 104 0.91 9.02 -1.63
C SER A 104 0.95 7.49 -1.57
N LEU A 105 0.14 6.83 -2.37
CA LEU A 105 0.08 5.37 -2.45
C LEU A 105 0.43 4.96 -3.88
N SER A 106 1.46 4.16 -4.03
CA SER A 106 1.91 3.68 -5.34
C SER A 106 2.32 2.22 -5.28
N ILE A 107 2.32 1.58 -6.44
CA ILE A 107 2.64 0.14 -6.56
C ILE A 107 3.63 -0.02 -7.70
N SER A 108 4.68 -0.79 -7.46
CA SER A 108 5.59 -1.28 -8.48
C SER A 108 5.61 -2.81 -8.42
N SER A 109 5.80 -3.46 -9.54
CA SER A 109 5.74 -4.91 -9.60
C SER A 109 6.54 -5.45 -10.77
N VAL A 110 7.12 -6.63 -10.57
CA VAL A 110 7.80 -7.37 -11.62
C VAL A 110 7.12 -8.75 -11.69
N PRO A 111 6.47 -9.08 -12.81
CA PRO A 111 5.79 -10.37 -12.94
C PRO A 111 6.73 -11.53 -12.60
N GLY A 112 6.25 -12.47 -11.81
CA GLY A 112 7.01 -13.62 -11.35
C GLY A 112 7.92 -13.36 -10.16
N GLN A 113 8.15 -12.09 -9.78
CA GLN A 113 9.07 -11.74 -8.70
C GLN A 113 8.39 -11.15 -7.48
N GLY A 114 7.34 -10.36 -7.68
CA GLY A 114 6.60 -9.80 -6.57
C GLY A 114 6.17 -8.38 -6.78
N THR A 115 5.66 -7.78 -5.71
CA THR A 115 5.05 -6.46 -5.73
C THR A 115 5.54 -5.65 -4.53
N THR A 116 5.81 -4.38 -4.74
CA THR A 116 6.13 -3.43 -3.66
C THR A 116 5.10 -2.31 -3.66
N VAL A 117 4.46 -2.13 -2.52
CA VAL A 117 3.55 -1.01 -2.29
C VAL A 117 4.28 0.04 -1.48
N THR A 118 4.22 1.27 -1.91
CA THR A 118 4.88 2.39 -1.24
C THR A 118 3.84 3.39 -0.73
N MET A 119 3.91 3.71 0.55
CA MET A 119 3.10 4.74 1.18
C MET A 119 4.03 5.86 1.64
N VAL A 120 3.83 7.07 1.14
CA VAL A 120 4.64 8.22 1.54
C VAL A 120 3.78 9.12 2.43
N PHE A 121 4.18 9.20 3.70
CA PHE A 121 3.48 9.95 4.73
C PHE A 121 4.10 11.33 4.89
N PRO A 122 3.31 12.41 4.93
CA PRO A 122 3.84 13.69 5.35
C PRO A 122 4.05 13.69 6.87
N THR A 123 5.08 14.38 7.33
CA THR A 123 5.27 14.56 8.77
C THR A 123 4.31 15.65 9.27
N GLU A 124 4.03 15.66 10.57
CA GLU A 124 3.22 16.72 11.17
C GLU A 124 3.86 18.09 10.98
N SER A 125 5.18 18.16 11.11
CA SER A 125 5.93 19.41 10.89
C SER A 125 5.73 19.93 9.48
N TYR A 126 5.75 19.06 8.49
CA TYR A 126 5.52 19.46 7.10
C TYR A 126 4.09 19.99 6.91
N LEU A 127 3.10 19.31 7.45
CA LEU A 127 1.70 19.72 7.32
C LEU A 127 1.45 21.08 7.96
N GLN A 128 2.01 21.34 9.12
CA GLN A 128 1.90 22.63 9.78
C GLN A 128 2.54 23.74 8.94
N ALA A 129 3.73 23.50 8.42
CA ALA A 129 4.44 24.48 7.58
C ALA A 129 3.70 24.77 6.28
N ALA A 130 3.00 23.77 5.73
CA ALA A 130 2.22 23.91 4.49
C ALA A 130 0.81 24.47 4.72
N GLY A 131 0.39 24.65 5.97
CA GLY A 131 -0.95 25.15 6.29
C GLY A 131 -2.05 24.12 6.13
N LEU A 132 -1.69 22.85 6.20
CA LEU A 132 -2.63 21.74 6.02
C LEU A 132 -3.17 21.20 7.34
#